data_16b6f54983c4f72d03b5b07a8fdd0d94
#
_entry.id   16b6f54983c4f72d03b5b07a8fdd0d94
#
_cell.length_a   1.000
_cell.length_b   1.000
_cell.length_c   1.000
_cell.angle_alpha   90.00
_cell.angle_beta   90.00
_cell.angle_gamma   90.00
#
_symmetry.space_group_name_H-M   'P 1'
#
loop_
_entity.id
_entity.type
_entity.pdbx_description
1 polymer ?
#
loop_
_entity_poly.entity_id
_entity_poly.type
_entity_poly.pdbx_seq_one_letter_code
_entity_poly.pdbx_strand_id
1 'polypeptide(L)'
;MSEVGAAGVIAENLWAHNLEPVVLLVAGSERIESFRHPLPTISLIGSLFMGVICARRKGLIASVTRIVSFNPLSKEIEQRYQGLLNVEAAFFSGTKVGARYGQAFKSGEVEYLKQGFARDEWSKHHQGGPTGYLPRDFPAHEKSAQVIGVNNAIAWNPSAAGIKVEDTLITTPTGFEIITSDPSWPSVEVAGRGRPDIARP
;
A
#
# COMPACT_ATOMS: atom_id res chain seq x y z
N MET A 1 -9.71 -21.74 1.38
CA MET A 1 -8.42 -21.53 2.06
C MET A 1 -8.63 -20.57 3.22
N SER A 2 -7.96 -20.76 4.36
CA SER A 2 -7.96 -19.79 5.48
C SER A 2 -6.92 -18.68 5.26
N GLU A 3 -7.04 -17.59 6.02
CA GLU A 3 -6.06 -16.49 5.98
C GLU A 3 -4.65 -16.98 6.37
N VAL A 4 -4.52 -17.79 7.43
CA VAL A 4 -3.21 -18.38 7.82
C VAL A 4 -2.68 -19.32 6.75
N GLY A 5 -3.55 -20.07 6.04
CA GLY A 5 -3.14 -20.91 4.92
C GLY A 5 -2.57 -20.07 3.76
N ALA A 6 -3.24 -18.97 3.40
CA ALA A 6 -2.76 -18.04 2.37
C ALA A 6 -1.44 -17.36 2.80
N ALA A 7 -1.33 -16.93 4.06
CA ALA A 7 -0.10 -16.37 4.59
C ALA A 7 1.06 -17.39 4.53
N GLY A 8 0.80 -18.67 4.82
CA GLY A 8 1.79 -19.75 4.70
C GLY A 8 2.32 -19.89 3.27
N VAL A 9 1.43 -19.90 2.27
CA VAL A 9 1.81 -19.98 0.85
C VAL A 9 2.65 -18.75 0.43
N ILE A 10 2.27 -17.55 0.87
CA ILE A 10 3.05 -16.33 0.57
C ILE A 10 4.43 -16.42 1.23
N ALA A 11 4.50 -16.82 2.51
CA ALA A 11 5.76 -16.93 3.24
C ALA A 11 6.70 -17.95 2.59
N GLU A 12 6.21 -19.11 2.19
CA GLU A 12 6.97 -20.15 1.48
C GLU A 12 7.58 -19.58 0.18
N ASN A 13 6.77 -18.89 -0.63
CA ASN A 13 7.24 -18.28 -1.87
C ASN A 13 8.28 -17.18 -1.62
N LEU A 14 8.11 -16.35 -0.60
CA LEU A 14 9.09 -15.32 -0.24
C LEU A 14 10.42 -15.96 0.14
N TRP A 15 10.43 -16.96 1.01
CA TRP A 15 11.64 -17.67 1.41
C TRP A 15 12.31 -18.41 0.25
N ALA A 16 11.55 -19.01 -0.65
CA ALA A 16 12.08 -19.65 -1.86
C ALA A 16 12.86 -18.67 -2.76
N HIS A 17 12.58 -17.36 -2.65
CA HIS A 17 13.27 -16.29 -3.38
C HIS A 17 14.27 -15.48 -2.53
N ASN A 18 14.66 -16.00 -1.35
CA ASN A 18 15.54 -15.32 -0.39
C ASN A 18 14.98 -13.94 0.05
N LEU A 19 13.65 -13.87 0.24
CA LEU A 19 12.94 -12.74 0.79
C LEU A 19 12.38 -13.12 2.17
N GLU A 20 12.78 -12.40 3.21
CA GLU A 20 12.25 -12.58 4.57
C GLU A 20 10.92 -11.84 4.72
N PRO A 21 9.81 -12.51 5.08
CA PRO A 21 8.54 -11.84 5.38
C PRO A 21 8.62 -11.14 6.75
N VAL A 22 8.98 -9.85 6.75
CA VAL A 22 9.07 -9.05 8.00
C VAL A 22 7.69 -8.64 8.49
N VAL A 23 6.80 -8.28 7.56
CA VAL A 23 5.38 -8.06 7.81
C VAL A 23 4.60 -8.88 6.79
N LEU A 24 3.66 -9.67 7.28
CA LEU A 24 2.76 -10.45 6.45
C LEU A 24 1.35 -10.39 7.07
N LEU A 25 0.49 -9.58 6.47
CA LEU A 25 -0.89 -9.42 6.90
C LEU A 25 -1.79 -9.97 5.80
N VAL A 26 -2.81 -10.71 6.21
CA VAL A 26 -3.81 -11.28 5.30
C VAL A 26 -5.19 -11.09 5.88
N ALA A 27 -6.12 -10.62 5.08
CA ALA A 27 -7.54 -10.60 5.42
C ALA A 27 -8.40 -11.12 4.29
N GLY A 28 -9.45 -11.85 4.67
CA GLY A 28 -10.56 -12.20 3.81
C GLY A 28 -11.72 -11.20 3.92
N SER A 29 -12.80 -11.47 3.17
CA SER A 29 -13.97 -10.59 3.00
C SER A 29 -14.55 -10.04 4.30
N GLU A 30 -14.68 -10.88 5.35
CA GLU A 30 -15.33 -10.46 6.60
C GLU A 30 -14.46 -9.49 7.42
N ARG A 31 -13.14 -9.56 7.26
CA ARG A 31 -12.20 -8.86 8.12
C ARG A 31 -11.52 -7.66 7.46
N ILE A 32 -11.47 -7.61 6.14
CA ILE A 32 -10.81 -6.53 5.41
C ILE A 32 -11.45 -5.15 5.68
N GLU A 33 -12.75 -5.10 5.96
CA GLU A 33 -13.44 -3.85 6.29
C GLU A 33 -13.15 -3.36 7.71
N SER A 34 -12.96 -4.30 8.65
CA SER A 34 -12.86 -4.01 10.06
C SER A 34 -11.42 -3.72 10.52
N PHE A 35 -10.42 -4.25 9.82
CA PHE A 35 -9.02 -4.19 10.26
C PHE A 35 -8.11 -3.56 9.21
N ARG A 36 -7.36 -2.54 9.60
CA ARG A 36 -6.34 -1.89 8.74
C ARG A 36 -5.00 -2.66 8.74
N HIS A 37 -4.71 -3.39 9.83
CA HIS A 37 -3.56 -4.28 9.99
C HIS A 37 -4.01 -5.69 10.44
N PRO A 38 -4.68 -6.44 9.55
CA PRO A 38 -5.25 -7.72 9.90
C PRO A 38 -4.19 -8.82 9.99
N LEU A 39 -3.81 -9.23 11.19
CA LEU A 39 -3.05 -10.47 11.35
C LEU A 39 -3.88 -11.65 10.83
N PRO A 40 -3.27 -12.59 10.09
CA PRO A 40 -4.00 -13.73 9.53
C PRO A 40 -4.56 -14.63 10.63
N THR A 41 -5.77 -15.13 10.41
CA THR A 41 -6.50 -16.01 11.33
C THR A 41 -6.93 -17.30 10.62
N ILE A 42 -7.66 -18.17 11.33
CA ILE A 42 -8.29 -19.36 10.75
C ILE A 42 -9.54 -19.03 9.92
N SER A 43 -9.99 -17.77 9.89
CA SER A 43 -11.11 -17.33 9.07
C SER A 43 -10.85 -17.62 7.59
N LEU A 44 -11.92 -17.93 6.85
CA LEU A 44 -11.82 -18.17 5.40
C LEU A 44 -11.63 -16.85 4.64
N ILE A 45 -10.90 -16.91 3.54
CA ILE A 45 -10.70 -15.76 2.63
C ILE A 45 -12.05 -15.25 2.09
N GLY A 46 -12.97 -16.14 1.74
CA GLY A 46 -14.24 -15.73 1.10
C GLY A 46 -14.03 -15.21 -0.33
N SER A 47 -14.74 -14.15 -0.68
CA SER A 47 -14.76 -13.58 -2.03
C SER A 47 -13.73 -12.50 -2.28
N LEU A 48 -13.09 -11.99 -1.25
CA LEU A 48 -12.08 -10.93 -1.34
C LEU A 48 -10.86 -11.32 -0.50
N PHE A 49 -9.70 -11.10 -1.05
CA PHE A 49 -8.39 -11.31 -0.41
C PHE A 49 -7.59 -10.02 -0.43
N MET A 50 -6.97 -9.68 0.68
CA MET A 50 -5.95 -8.66 0.76
C MET A 50 -4.68 -9.24 1.36
N GLY A 51 -3.56 -9.08 0.66
CA GLY A 51 -2.22 -9.37 1.16
C GLY A 51 -1.39 -8.10 1.32
N VAL A 52 -0.82 -7.89 2.52
CA VAL A 52 0.12 -6.80 2.83
C VAL A 52 1.44 -7.43 3.19
N ILE A 53 2.49 -7.09 2.46
CA ILE A 53 3.79 -7.72 2.57
C ILE A 53 4.86 -6.63 2.71
N CYS A 54 5.67 -6.74 3.78
CA CYS A 54 6.97 -6.07 3.82
C CYS A 54 8.04 -7.16 3.77
N ALA A 55 8.76 -7.24 2.68
CA ALA A 55 9.77 -8.28 2.47
C ALA A 55 11.18 -7.70 2.53
N ARG A 56 12.08 -8.37 3.27
CA ARG A 56 13.48 -7.98 3.42
C ARG A 56 14.38 -8.82 2.54
N ARG A 57 15.30 -8.17 1.83
CA ARG A 57 16.39 -8.82 1.12
C ARG A 57 17.68 -8.02 1.29
N LYS A 58 18.77 -8.69 1.70
CA LYS A 58 20.06 -8.04 1.95
C LYS A 58 19.98 -6.82 2.88
N GLY A 59 19.11 -6.90 3.89
CA GLY A 59 18.88 -5.86 4.88
C GLY A 59 17.86 -4.80 4.49
N LEU A 60 17.48 -4.66 3.21
CA LEU A 60 16.54 -3.64 2.74
C LEU A 60 15.13 -4.21 2.58
N ILE A 61 14.14 -3.38 2.87
CA ILE A 61 12.72 -3.74 2.86
C ILE A 61 11.99 -3.00 1.75
N ALA A 62 11.17 -3.75 1.01
CA ALA A 62 10.13 -3.23 0.14
C ALA A 62 8.75 -3.67 0.66
N SER A 63 7.77 -2.80 0.52
CA SER A 63 6.41 -2.99 1.00
C SER A 63 5.41 -2.92 -0.15
N VAL A 64 4.42 -3.82 -0.13
CA VAL A 64 3.41 -3.91 -1.17
C VAL A 64 2.08 -4.38 -0.57
N THR A 65 0.97 -3.83 -1.07
CA THR A 65 -0.38 -4.36 -0.82
C THR A 65 -1.06 -4.71 -2.13
N ARG A 66 -1.71 -5.88 -2.18
CA ARG A 66 -2.49 -6.34 -3.33
C ARG A 66 -3.83 -6.91 -2.88
N ILE A 67 -4.84 -6.70 -3.72
CA ILE A 67 -6.20 -7.21 -3.49
C ILE A 67 -6.60 -8.10 -4.66
N VAL A 68 -7.24 -9.23 -4.33
CA VAL A 68 -7.82 -10.17 -5.31
C VAL A 68 -9.30 -10.33 -5.00
N SER A 69 -10.14 -10.24 -6.00
CA SER A 69 -11.57 -10.53 -5.89
C SER A 69 -11.93 -11.77 -6.68
N PHE A 70 -12.55 -12.76 -6.01
CA PHE A 70 -13.02 -14.01 -6.61
C PHE A 70 -14.47 -13.91 -7.10
N ASN A 71 -15.15 -12.80 -6.80
CA ASN A 71 -16.50 -12.50 -7.26
C ASN A 71 -16.55 -11.10 -7.88
N PRO A 72 -17.55 -10.76 -8.70
CA PRO A 72 -17.74 -9.40 -9.18
C PRO A 72 -17.79 -8.40 -8.03
N LEU A 73 -17.06 -7.31 -8.16
CA LEU A 73 -17.06 -6.22 -7.19
C LEU A 73 -18.34 -5.37 -7.33
N SER A 74 -18.79 -4.78 -6.24
CA SER A 74 -19.81 -3.73 -6.32
C SER A 74 -19.20 -2.47 -6.92
N LYS A 75 -20.01 -1.70 -7.64
CA LYS A 75 -19.60 -0.39 -8.18
C LYS A 75 -19.08 0.55 -7.09
N GLU A 76 -19.61 0.44 -5.88
CA GLU A 76 -19.15 1.23 -4.75
C GLU A 76 -17.70 0.91 -4.37
N ILE A 77 -17.34 -0.38 -4.27
CA ILE A 77 -15.95 -0.79 -3.99
C ILE A 77 -15.02 -0.35 -5.11
N GLU A 78 -15.42 -0.51 -6.38
CA GLU A 78 -14.63 -0.07 -7.53
C GLU A 78 -14.36 1.44 -7.49
N GLN A 79 -15.40 2.25 -7.26
CA GLN A 79 -15.27 3.70 -7.16
C GLN A 79 -14.41 4.12 -5.98
N ARG A 80 -14.59 3.50 -4.82
CA ARG A 80 -13.77 3.79 -3.63
C ARG A 80 -12.31 3.41 -3.84
N TYR A 81 -12.05 2.27 -4.49
CA TYR A 81 -10.69 1.83 -4.80
C TYR A 81 -10.02 2.82 -5.78
N GLN A 82 -10.72 3.25 -6.82
CA GLN A 82 -10.23 4.30 -7.73
C GLN A 82 -9.94 5.60 -6.98
N GLY A 83 -10.81 6.03 -6.06
CA GLY A 83 -10.57 7.17 -5.19
C GLY A 83 -9.30 7.01 -4.35
N LEU A 84 -9.06 5.80 -3.83
CA LEU A 84 -7.87 5.51 -3.03
C LEU A 84 -6.58 5.52 -3.88
N LEU A 85 -6.63 5.08 -5.12
CA LEU A 85 -5.52 5.21 -6.08
C LEU A 85 -5.20 6.68 -6.37
N ASN A 86 -6.21 7.56 -6.44
CA ASN A 86 -6.00 9.01 -6.57
C ASN A 86 -5.32 9.60 -5.32
N VAL A 87 -5.68 9.12 -4.13
CA VAL A 87 -5.00 9.50 -2.87
C VAL A 87 -3.52 9.09 -2.91
N GLU A 88 -3.23 7.85 -3.32
CA GLU A 88 -1.84 7.40 -3.48
C GLU A 88 -1.07 8.24 -4.49
N ALA A 89 -1.68 8.54 -5.65
CA ALA A 89 -1.09 9.42 -6.66
C ALA A 89 -0.79 10.83 -6.12
N ALA A 90 -1.61 11.34 -5.19
CA ALA A 90 -1.36 12.61 -4.53
C ALA A 90 -0.17 12.55 -3.58
N PHE A 91 -0.01 11.47 -2.79
CA PHE A 91 1.22 11.21 -2.01
C PHE A 91 2.45 11.17 -2.91
N PHE A 92 2.38 10.45 -4.03
CA PHE A 92 3.47 10.36 -5.00
C PHE A 92 3.84 11.71 -5.59
N SER A 93 2.84 12.52 -5.97
CA SER A 93 3.07 13.85 -6.53
C SER A 93 3.72 14.83 -5.55
N GLY A 94 3.43 14.66 -4.25
CA GLY A 94 4.07 15.39 -3.17
C GLY A 94 5.48 14.91 -2.83
N THR A 95 5.86 13.70 -3.26
CA THR A 95 7.15 13.09 -2.99
C THR A 95 8.20 13.63 -3.96
N LYS A 96 8.86 14.72 -3.57
CA LYS A 96 9.87 15.40 -4.38
C LYS A 96 11.15 15.56 -3.58
N VAL A 97 12.31 15.36 -4.21
CA VAL A 97 13.60 15.66 -3.60
C VAL A 97 13.63 17.13 -3.16
N GLY A 98 14.05 17.38 -1.93
CA GLY A 98 14.06 18.70 -1.31
C GLY A 98 12.76 19.08 -0.58
N ALA A 99 11.64 18.39 -0.82
CA ALA A 99 10.40 18.59 -0.07
C ALA A 99 10.49 17.93 1.33
N ARG A 100 9.68 18.41 2.26
CA ARG A 100 9.52 17.74 3.58
C ARG A 100 8.53 16.59 3.47
N TYR A 101 8.74 15.52 4.25
CA TYR A 101 7.76 14.42 4.34
C TYR A 101 6.37 14.90 4.76
N GLY A 102 6.28 15.93 5.62
CA GLY A 102 5.00 16.52 6.01
C GLY A 102 4.25 17.18 4.84
N GLN A 103 4.96 17.74 3.85
CA GLN A 103 4.34 18.30 2.66
C GLN A 103 3.81 17.20 1.74
N ALA A 104 4.58 16.13 1.53
CA ALA A 104 4.13 14.95 0.78
C ALA A 104 2.92 14.30 1.46
N PHE A 105 2.96 14.15 2.80
CA PHE A 105 1.83 13.66 3.58
C PHE A 105 0.57 14.50 3.38
N LYS A 106 0.69 15.82 3.47
CA LYS A 106 -0.43 16.75 3.33
C LYS A 106 -1.11 16.65 1.97
N SER A 107 -0.35 16.37 0.91
CA SER A 107 -0.91 16.18 -0.44
C SER A 107 -1.92 15.02 -0.49
N GLY A 108 -1.57 13.87 0.10
CA GLY A 108 -2.47 12.72 0.16
C GLY A 108 -3.62 12.92 1.17
N GLU A 109 -3.35 13.51 2.33
CA GLU A 109 -4.38 13.81 3.34
C GLU A 109 -5.52 14.64 2.76
N VAL A 110 -5.19 15.72 2.04
CA VAL A 110 -6.19 16.59 1.41
C VAL A 110 -6.98 15.85 0.33
N GLU A 111 -6.33 14.92 -0.36
CA GLU A 111 -6.97 14.18 -1.44
C GLU A 111 -8.04 13.22 -0.93
N TYR A 112 -7.90 12.64 0.27
CA TYR A 112 -8.96 11.80 0.86
C TYR A 112 -10.33 12.49 0.84
N LEU A 113 -10.39 13.74 1.27
CA LEU A 113 -11.65 14.49 1.30
C LEU A 113 -12.20 14.75 -0.10
N LYS A 114 -11.34 15.07 -1.07
CA LYS A 114 -11.75 15.30 -2.47
C LYS A 114 -12.31 14.03 -3.12
N GLN A 115 -11.81 12.87 -2.72
CA GLN A 115 -12.28 11.56 -3.20
C GLN A 115 -13.53 11.06 -2.44
N GLY A 116 -14.13 11.89 -1.58
CA GLY A 116 -15.38 11.58 -0.87
C GLY A 116 -15.20 10.67 0.36
N PHE A 117 -13.98 10.45 0.82
CA PHE A 117 -13.75 9.75 2.08
C PHE A 117 -14.07 10.63 3.30
N ALA A 118 -14.35 10.00 4.44
CA ALA A 118 -14.55 10.71 5.69
C ALA A 118 -13.33 11.59 6.03
N ARG A 119 -13.57 12.74 6.66
CA ARG A 119 -12.53 13.72 7.01
C ARG A 119 -11.38 13.15 7.85
N ASP A 120 -11.70 12.15 8.66
CA ASP A 120 -10.77 11.46 9.56
C ASP A 120 -10.29 10.11 9.02
N GLU A 121 -10.67 9.72 7.80
CA GLU A 121 -10.34 8.38 7.26
C GLU A 121 -8.84 8.10 7.25
N TRP A 122 -8.05 9.08 6.85
CA TRP A 122 -6.59 8.98 6.84
C TRP A 122 -5.98 8.72 8.23
N SER A 123 -6.64 9.17 9.32
CA SER A 123 -6.12 9.03 10.68
C SER A 123 -6.33 7.65 11.29
N LYS A 124 -7.16 6.81 10.67
CA LYS A 124 -7.45 5.44 11.12
C LYS A 124 -6.31 4.45 10.88
N HIS A 125 -5.28 4.89 10.17
CA HIS A 125 -4.09 4.11 9.84
C HIS A 125 -2.95 5.06 9.49
N HIS A 126 -1.68 4.70 9.78
CA HIS A 126 -0.55 5.49 9.29
C HIS A 126 -0.50 5.40 7.75
N GLN A 127 -0.16 6.50 7.11
CA GLN A 127 -0.25 6.60 5.64
C GLN A 127 1.05 6.22 4.92
N GLY A 128 2.07 5.74 5.65
CA GLY A 128 3.36 5.39 5.10
C GLY A 128 4.49 6.27 5.59
N GLY A 129 5.56 6.31 4.82
CA GLY A 129 6.77 7.07 5.11
C GLY A 129 8.03 6.39 4.58
N PRO A 130 9.23 6.90 4.95
CA PRO A 130 10.49 6.31 4.53
C PRO A 130 10.62 4.87 5.04
N THR A 131 11.27 4.06 4.22
CA THR A 131 11.59 2.65 4.50
C THR A 131 13.03 2.37 4.12
N GLY A 132 13.60 1.32 4.67
CA GLY A 132 14.98 0.94 4.40
C GLY A 132 15.33 -0.31 5.19
N TYR A 133 16.06 -0.18 6.29
CA TYR A 133 16.34 -1.30 7.20
C TYR A 133 15.14 -1.65 8.10
N LEU A 134 14.19 -0.72 8.24
CA LEU A 134 12.91 -0.93 8.93
C LEU A 134 11.75 -0.85 7.93
N PRO A 135 10.61 -1.50 8.19
CA PRO A 135 9.40 -1.36 7.37
C PRO A 135 8.93 0.10 7.27
N ARG A 136 9.18 0.88 8.31
CA ARG A 136 9.07 2.35 8.35
C ARG A 136 10.14 2.89 9.30
N ASP A 137 10.99 3.78 8.81
CA ASP A 137 11.94 4.50 9.66
C ASP A 137 11.18 5.42 10.62
N PHE A 138 10.10 6.04 10.13
CA PHE A 138 9.07 6.72 10.90
C PHE A 138 7.76 6.82 10.10
N PRO A 139 6.59 6.79 10.73
CA PRO A 139 5.34 7.15 10.09
C PRO A 139 5.34 8.63 9.73
N ALA A 140 5.13 8.96 8.44
CA ALA A 140 5.03 10.35 8.02
C ALA A 140 3.72 10.97 8.53
N HIS A 141 3.76 12.22 8.92
CA HIS A 141 2.61 13.03 9.34
C HIS A 141 2.84 14.50 8.99
N GLU A 142 1.84 15.36 9.11
CA GLU A 142 1.89 16.78 8.69
C GLU A 142 3.09 17.57 9.26
N LYS A 143 3.57 17.22 10.45
CA LYS A 143 4.69 17.89 11.14
C LYS A 143 6.05 17.26 10.85
N SER A 144 6.13 16.24 10.01
CA SER A 144 7.40 15.58 9.66
C SER A 144 8.32 16.57 8.93
N ALA A 145 9.36 17.02 9.61
CA ALA A 145 10.28 18.06 9.14
C ALA A 145 11.43 17.52 8.28
N GLN A 146 11.64 16.20 8.32
CA GLN A 146 12.71 15.54 7.55
C GLN A 146 12.54 15.82 6.06
N VAL A 147 13.66 16.03 5.37
CA VAL A 147 13.69 16.33 3.94
C VAL A 147 13.89 15.06 3.14
N ILE A 148 13.13 14.93 2.07
CA ILE A 148 13.25 13.83 1.11
C ILE A 148 14.54 14.03 0.31
N GLY A 149 15.45 13.08 0.39
CA GLY A 149 16.70 13.05 -0.37
C GLY A 149 16.58 12.27 -1.67
N VAL A 150 17.64 12.29 -2.49
CA VAL A 150 17.81 11.35 -3.59
C VAL A 150 18.08 9.96 -3.03
N ASN A 151 17.60 8.90 -3.70
CA ASN A 151 17.71 7.50 -3.29
C ASN A 151 17.01 7.16 -1.96
N ASN A 152 16.05 7.99 -1.53
CA ASN A 152 15.20 7.58 -0.42
C ASN A 152 14.14 6.57 -0.91
N ALA A 153 14.06 5.43 -0.23
CA ALA A 153 12.95 4.51 -0.39
C ALA A 153 11.77 4.97 0.48
N ILE A 154 10.60 5.02 -0.10
CA ILE A 154 9.37 5.50 0.56
C ILE A 154 8.22 4.57 0.18
N ALA A 155 7.47 4.10 1.16
CA ALA A 155 6.26 3.35 0.92
C ALA A 155 5.05 4.14 1.44
N TRP A 156 4.16 4.54 0.54
CA TRP A 156 2.85 5.10 0.88
C TRP A 156 1.80 3.99 0.84
N ASN A 157 0.96 3.94 1.86
CA ASN A 157 -0.01 2.86 2.04
C ASN A 157 -1.40 3.34 2.45
N PRO A 158 -2.02 4.26 1.67
CA PRO A 158 -3.37 4.73 1.95
C PRO A 158 -4.36 3.57 2.04
N SER A 159 -5.33 3.72 2.94
CA SER A 159 -6.35 2.71 3.18
C SER A 159 -7.69 3.35 3.54
N ALA A 160 -8.77 2.66 3.18
CA ALA A 160 -10.12 2.91 3.65
C ALA A 160 -10.78 1.59 4.03
N ALA A 161 -11.99 1.60 4.62
CA ALA A 161 -12.68 0.35 4.97
C ALA A 161 -12.78 -0.56 3.73
N GLY A 162 -12.32 -1.81 3.85
CA GLY A 162 -12.37 -2.79 2.78
C GLY A 162 -11.32 -2.68 1.68
N ILE A 163 -10.51 -1.62 1.64
CA ILE A 163 -9.54 -1.38 0.57
C ILE A 163 -8.22 -0.79 1.09
N LYS A 164 -7.13 -1.15 0.42
CA LYS A 164 -5.80 -0.61 0.67
C LYS A 164 -4.97 -0.71 -0.60
N VAL A 165 -4.09 0.24 -0.82
CA VAL A 165 -3.05 0.20 -1.84
C VAL A 165 -1.72 0.54 -1.21
N GLU A 166 -0.65 -0.10 -1.66
CA GLU A 166 0.70 0.17 -1.17
C GLU A 166 1.70 -0.24 -2.22
N ASP A 167 2.61 0.68 -2.51
CA ASP A 167 3.82 0.40 -3.26
C ASP A 167 5.01 1.17 -2.68
N THR A 168 6.21 0.61 -2.90
CA THR A 168 7.47 1.26 -2.54
C THR A 168 8.05 1.94 -3.77
N LEU A 169 8.44 3.20 -3.60
CA LEU A 169 9.17 3.98 -4.59
C LEU A 169 10.58 4.33 -4.11
N ILE A 170 11.48 4.61 -5.05
CA ILE A 170 12.79 5.21 -4.80
C ILE A 170 12.85 6.55 -5.51
N THR A 171 13.22 7.60 -4.78
CA THR A 171 13.42 8.94 -5.34
C THR A 171 14.67 9.00 -6.19
N THR A 172 14.60 9.70 -7.32
CA THR A 172 15.69 9.98 -8.25
C THR A 172 15.94 11.50 -8.32
N PRO A 173 17.03 11.97 -8.94
CA PRO A 173 17.25 13.40 -9.11
C PRO A 173 16.10 14.14 -9.82
N THR A 174 15.35 13.44 -10.69
CA THR A 174 14.31 14.03 -11.55
C THR A 174 12.90 13.56 -11.23
N GLY A 175 12.72 12.72 -10.21
CA GLY A 175 11.40 12.17 -9.86
C GLY A 175 11.50 10.95 -8.94
N PHE A 176 10.83 9.86 -9.30
CA PHE A 176 10.89 8.60 -8.56
C PHE A 176 10.58 7.41 -9.48
N GLU A 177 10.97 6.23 -9.05
CA GLU A 177 10.66 4.94 -9.64
C GLU A 177 9.87 4.08 -8.64
N ILE A 178 8.82 3.41 -9.09
CA ILE A 178 8.06 2.45 -8.27
C ILE A 178 8.71 1.08 -8.45
N ILE A 179 9.38 0.60 -7.42
CA ILE A 179 10.19 -0.63 -7.48
C ILE A 179 9.38 -1.91 -7.21
N THR A 180 8.14 -1.79 -6.78
CA THR A 180 7.21 -2.90 -6.52
C THR A 180 6.16 -3.05 -7.64
N SER A 181 6.35 -2.35 -8.76
CA SER A 181 5.54 -2.51 -9.95
C SER A 181 5.76 -3.90 -10.57
N ASP A 182 4.68 -4.58 -10.92
CA ASP A 182 4.69 -5.87 -11.60
C ASP A 182 3.87 -5.77 -12.89
N PRO A 183 4.49 -5.94 -14.08
CA PRO A 183 3.79 -5.83 -15.35
C PRO A 183 2.79 -6.97 -15.59
N SER A 184 2.88 -8.08 -14.84
CA SER A 184 1.91 -9.18 -14.90
C SER A 184 0.67 -8.94 -14.04
N TRP A 185 0.72 -7.99 -13.10
CA TRP A 185 -0.43 -7.63 -12.28
C TRP A 185 -1.38 -6.70 -13.04
N PRO A 186 -2.72 -6.91 -12.96
CA PRO A 186 -3.69 -6.00 -13.57
C PRO A 186 -3.45 -4.56 -13.14
N SER A 187 -3.48 -3.64 -14.08
CA SER A 187 -3.22 -2.23 -13.80
C SER A 187 -4.22 -1.30 -14.47
N VAL A 188 -4.44 -0.16 -13.85
CA VAL A 188 -5.23 0.98 -14.35
C VAL A 188 -4.35 2.22 -14.37
N GLU A 189 -4.58 3.09 -15.35
CA GLU A 189 -3.84 4.36 -15.42
C GLU A 189 -4.40 5.38 -14.43
N VAL A 190 -3.52 5.93 -13.58
CA VAL A 190 -3.83 6.99 -12.62
C VAL A 190 -2.74 8.04 -12.66
N ALA A 191 -3.09 9.28 -12.94
CA ALA A 191 -2.16 10.41 -13.04
C ALA A 191 -0.95 10.12 -13.97
N GLY A 192 -1.20 9.47 -15.11
CA GLY A 192 -0.18 9.14 -16.12
C GLY A 192 0.72 7.96 -15.73
N ARG A 193 0.32 7.10 -14.79
CA ARG A 193 1.08 5.93 -14.34
C ARG A 193 0.18 4.70 -14.18
N GLY A 194 0.70 3.53 -14.54
CA GLY A 194 0.07 2.26 -14.21
C GLY A 194 0.05 2.05 -12.69
N ARG A 195 -1.14 1.84 -12.12
CA ARG A 195 -1.33 1.51 -10.71
C ARG A 195 -2.04 0.16 -10.58
N PRO A 196 -1.77 -0.62 -9.52
CA PRO A 196 -2.36 -1.94 -9.39
C PRO A 196 -3.90 -1.85 -9.31
N ASP A 197 -4.58 -2.57 -10.17
CA ASP A 197 -6.03 -2.81 -10.04
C ASP A 197 -6.27 -4.01 -9.09
N ILE A 198 -7.53 -4.19 -8.66
CA ILE A 198 -7.94 -5.40 -7.96
C ILE A 198 -7.94 -6.55 -8.98
N ALA A 199 -7.13 -7.58 -8.71
CA ALA A 199 -7.07 -8.74 -9.61
C ALA A 199 -8.37 -9.55 -9.55
N ARG A 200 -8.80 -10.06 -10.70
CA ARG A 200 -9.98 -10.89 -10.88
C ARG A 200 -9.57 -12.12 -11.70
N PRO A 201 -9.15 -13.22 -11.04
CA PRO A 201 -8.70 -14.45 -11.71
C PRO A 201 -9.85 -15.22 -12.36
#